data_35d1873e41e7cba4586cf27c03e26ab7
#
_entry.id   35d1873e41e7cba4586cf27c03e26ab7
#
_cell.length_a   1.000
_cell.length_b   1.000
_cell.length_c   1.000
_cell.angle_alpha   90.00
_cell.angle_beta   90.00
_cell.angle_gamma   90.00
#
_symmetry.space_group_name_H-M   'P 1'
#
loop_
_entity.id
_entity.type
_entity.pdbx_description
1 polymer ?
#
loop_
_entity_poly.entity_id
_entity_poly.type
_entity_poly.pdbx_seq_one_letter_code
_entity_poly.pdbx_strand_id
1 'polypeptide(L)'
;RRENIQHLIGHPRFELIRHDIVHPIYLEVDQIYNMACPASPPAYQYNAIKTIKTSTVGMVNILGLAKRCKARVLQASTSEVYGDPEIHPQTEDYWGHVNPIGPRSCYDEGKRAAECLMMDYHRQNGVDVKIVRIFNTYGPRMALDDGRVISNFIKQALKGEGLTIYGQGSQT
;
A
#
# COMPACT_ATOMS: atom_id res chain seq x y z
N ARG A 1 -2.58 13.62 0.16
CA ARG A 1 -2.91 15.01 -0.19
C ARG A 1 -2.07 15.97 0.65
N ARG A 2 -1.67 17.11 0.07
CA ARG A 2 -0.85 18.11 0.78
C ARG A 2 -1.54 18.65 2.03
N GLU A 3 -2.85 18.76 2.01
CA GLU A 3 -3.68 19.17 3.16
C GLU A 3 -3.39 18.36 4.42
N ASN A 4 -3.11 17.05 4.28
CA ASN A 4 -2.84 16.17 5.42
C ASN A 4 -1.54 16.51 6.16
N ILE A 5 -0.59 17.16 5.48
CA ILE A 5 0.72 17.53 6.03
C ILE A 5 0.88 19.06 6.14
N GLN A 6 -0.17 19.85 5.85
CA GLN A 6 -0.08 21.32 5.83
C GLN A 6 0.41 21.88 7.16
N HIS A 7 0.00 21.28 8.27
CA HIS A 7 0.42 21.68 9.62
C HIS A 7 1.90 21.41 9.94
N LEU A 8 2.57 20.61 9.10
CA LEU A 8 4.00 20.31 9.24
C LEU A 8 4.87 21.19 8.34
N ILE A 9 4.29 21.83 7.33
CA ILE A 9 5.03 22.67 6.39
C ILE A 9 5.64 23.86 7.14
N GLY A 10 6.96 24.01 7.04
CA GLY A 10 7.69 25.04 7.76
C GLY A 10 8.17 24.65 9.16
N HIS A 11 7.79 23.46 9.66
CA HIS A 11 8.32 22.99 10.93
C HIS A 11 9.82 22.62 10.78
N PRO A 12 10.72 23.06 11.69
CA PRO A 12 12.18 22.91 11.52
C PRO A 12 12.68 21.46 11.48
N ARG A 13 11.87 20.48 11.93
CA ARG A 13 12.18 19.05 11.88
C ARG A 13 11.38 18.32 10.81
N PHE A 14 10.82 19.02 9.81
CA PHE A 14 10.05 18.42 8.74
C PHE A 14 10.55 18.92 7.39
N GLU A 15 10.94 17.99 6.54
CA GLU A 15 11.32 18.25 5.15
C GLU A 15 10.38 17.47 4.21
N LEU A 16 9.91 18.14 3.17
CA LEU A 16 9.08 17.54 2.11
C LEU A 16 9.90 17.42 0.84
N ILE A 17 10.31 16.20 0.50
CA ILE A 17 11.01 15.88 -0.74
C ILE A 17 10.01 15.35 -1.75
N ARG A 18 9.95 15.98 -2.92
CA ARG A 18 9.13 15.51 -4.04
C ARG A 18 9.94 14.48 -4.83
N HIS A 19 9.63 13.20 -4.64
CA HIS A 19 10.37 12.09 -5.23
C HIS A 19 9.45 10.94 -5.63
N ASP A 20 9.88 10.15 -6.64
CA ASP A 20 9.27 8.89 -7.04
C ASP A 20 10.20 7.74 -6.68
N ILE A 21 9.77 6.85 -5.79
CA ILE A 21 10.61 5.76 -5.26
C ILE A 21 11.08 4.75 -6.31
N VAL A 22 10.52 4.78 -7.53
CA VAL A 22 11.03 3.98 -8.67
C VAL A 22 12.44 4.42 -9.05
N HIS A 23 12.84 5.63 -8.68
CA HIS A 23 14.21 6.11 -8.81
C HIS A 23 14.93 6.03 -7.45
N PRO A 24 16.23 5.72 -7.44
CA PRO A 24 17.01 5.73 -6.21
C PRO A 24 17.00 7.09 -5.51
N ILE A 25 16.96 7.06 -4.17
CA ILE A 25 17.12 8.25 -3.33
C ILE A 25 18.23 8.00 -2.30
N TYR A 26 19.00 9.02 -2.01
CA TYR A 26 20.12 8.97 -1.07
C TYR A 26 19.83 9.89 0.11
N LEU A 27 19.52 9.29 1.25
CA LEU A 27 19.21 9.96 2.51
C LEU A 27 19.91 9.25 3.64
N GLU A 28 20.15 9.94 4.75
CA GLU A 28 20.57 9.32 6.01
C GLU A 28 19.33 9.19 6.89
N VAL A 29 18.93 7.96 7.20
CA VAL A 29 17.68 7.66 7.93
C VAL A 29 17.87 6.45 8.84
N ASP A 30 17.17 6.45 9.97
CA ASP A 30 17.15 5.33 10.93
C ASP A 30 15.91 4.45 10.74
N GLN A 31 14.83 5.02 10.23
CA GLN A 31 13.56 4.32 10.04
C GLN A 31 12.90 4.74 8.72
N ILE A 32 12.30 3.77 8.04
CA ILE A 32 11.57 3.98 6.79
C ILE A 32 10.16 3.39 6.93
N TYR A 33 9.15 4.23 6.71
CA TYR A 33 7.76 3.82 6.62
C TYR A 33 7.34 3.86 5.15
N ASN A 34 7.43 2.74 4.46
CA ASN A 34 7.06 2.67 3.05
C ASN A 34 5.54 2.48 2.88
N MET A 35 4.87 3.59 2.60
CA MET A 35 3.44 3.63 2.28
C MET A 35 3.19 3.97 0.80
N ALA A 36 4.23 3.95 -0.03
CA ALA A 36 4.15 4.32 -1.43
C ALA A 36 3.50 3.19 -2.23
N CYS A 37 2.31 3.46 -2.71
CA CYS A 37 1.60 2.76 -3.79
C CYS A 37 0.17 3.31 -3.86
N PRO A 38 -0.44 3.47 -5.02
CA PRO A 38 -1.90 3.65 -5.12
C PRO A 38 -2.60 2.46 -4.46
N ALA A 39 -3.61 2.70 -3.63
CA ALA A 39 -4.24 1.66 -2.80
C ALA A 39 -5.74 1.48 -3.05
N SER A 40 -6.37 2.27 -3.92
CA SER A 40 -7.76 2.07 -4.32
C SER A 40 -7.83 1.51 -5.74
N PRO A 41 -8.84 0.63 -6.06
CA PRO A 41 -8.97 0.03 -7.37
C PRO A 41 -8.92 1.03 -8.53
N PRO A 42 -9.65 2.16 -8.52
CA PRO A 42 -9.54 3.15 -9.59
C PRO A 42 -8.13 3.74 -9.74
N ALA A 43 -7.43 3.96 -8.62
CA ALA A 43 -6.12 4.60 -8.65
C ALA A 43 -5.02 3.66 -9.13
N TYR A 44 -4.97 2.40 -8.67
CA TYR A 44 -3.91 1.48 -9.09
C TYR A 44 -4.13 0.90 -10.49
N GLN A 45 -5.39 0.81 -10.96
CA GLN A 45 -5.71 0.37 -12.31
C GLN A 45 -5.49 1.46 -13.36
N TYR A 46 -5.62 2.75 -13.00
CA TYR A 46 -5.38 3.86 -13.90
C TYR A 46 -4.00 3.81 -14.57
N ASN A 47 -2.97 3.43 -13.82
CA ASN A 47 -1.64 3.16 -14.35
C ASN A 47 -1.04 1.90 -13.72
N ALA A 48 -1.47 0.76 -14.22
CA ALA A 48 -1.10 -0.55 -13.67
C ALA A 48 0.41 -0.81 -13.74
N ILE A 49 1.08 -0.40 -14.83
CA ILE A 49 2.54 -0.55 -14.97
C ILE A 49 3.28 0.29 -13.92
N LYS A 50 2.82 1.50 -13.65
CA LYS A 50 3.39 2.35 -12.60
C LYS A 50 3.18 1.76 -11.22
N THR A 51 2.01 1.19 -10.96
CA THR A 51 1.66 0.54 -9.70
C THR A 51 2.61 -0.60 -9.39
N ILE A 52 2.78 -1.54 -10.32
CA ILE A 52 3.69 -2.68 -10.10
C ILE A 52 5.16 -2.23 -9.98
N LYS A 53 5.61 -1.27 -10.78
CA LYS A 53 6.96 -0.69 -10.66
C LYS A 53 7.19 -0.05 -9.29
N THR A 54 6.21 0.65 -8.74
CA THR A 54 6.31 1.26 -7.41
C THR A 54 6.47 0.19 -6.33
N SER A 55 5.74 -0.91 -6.43
CA SER A 55 5.80 -2.01 -5.46
C SER A 55 7.02 -2.93 -5.61
N THR A 56 7.63 -2.99 -6.78
CA THR A 56 8.81 -3.86 -7.06
C THR A 56 10.10 -3.06 -7.13
N VAL A 57 10.33 -2.29 -8.19
CA VAL A 57 11.54 -1.46 -8.36
C VAL A 57 11.68 -0.46 -7.22
N GLY A 58 10.57 0.20 -6.84
CA GLY A 58 10.55 1.11 -5.70
C GLY A 58 10.96 0.41 -4.40
N MET A 59 10.48 -0.82 -4.18
CA MET A 59 10.85 -1.60 -3.00
C MET A 59 12.33 -1.97 -2.97
N VAL A 60 12.91 -2.35 -4.11
CA VAL A 60 14.37 -2.60 -4.23
C VAL A 60 15.17 -1.35 -3.84
N ASN A 61 14.77 -0.16 -4.30
CA ASN A 61 15.43 1.09 -3.96
C ASN A 61 15.32 1.41 -2.45
N ILE A 62 14.15 1.23 -1.86
CA ILE A 62 13.91 1.43 -0.42
C ILE A 62 14.74 0.46 0.43
N LEU A 63 14.78 -0.81 0.06
CA LEU A 63 15.58 -1.82 0.76
C LEU A 63 17.08 -1.60 0.58
N GLY A 64 17.51 -1.12 -0.59
CA GLY A 64 18.89 -0.70 -0.82
C GLY A 64 19.30 0.47 0.08
N LEU A 65 18.43 1.48 0.22
CA LEU A 65 18.62 2.59 1.15
C LEU A 65 18.69 2.08 2.60
N ALA A 66 17.74 1.23 3.00
CA ALA A 66 17.69 0.66 4.35
C ALA A 66 18.96 -0.14 4.69
N LYS A 67 19.44 -0.98 3.76
CA LYS A 67 20.69 -1.72 3.90
C LYS A 67 21.89 -0.78 4.10
N ARG A 68 21.98 0.28 3.29
CA ARG A 68 23.07 1.27 3.37
C ARG A 68 23.08 1.99 4.72
N CYS A 69 21.91 2.48 5.17
CA CYS A 69 21.77 3.24 6.41
C CYS A 69 21.65 2.36 7.66
N LYS A 70 21.53 1.04 7.53
CA LYS A 70 21.17 0.11 8.62
C LYS A 70 19.81 0.48 9.25
N ALA A 71 18.91 1.02 8.44
CA ALA A 71 17.59 1.49 8.86
C ALA A 71 16.60 0.34 8.98
N ARG A 72 15.66 0.49 9.92
CA ARG A 72 14.46 -0.37 10.00
C ARG A 72 13.44 0.03 8.94
N VAL A 73 12.79 -0.96 8.31
CA VAL A 73 11.74 -0.73 7.31
C VAL A 73 10.41 -1.30 7.78
N LEU A 74 9.35 -0.47 7.76
CA LEU A 74 7.98 -0.93 7.84
C LEU A 74 7.33 -0.78 6.47
N GLN A 75 6.79 -1.89 5.95
CA GLN A 75 6.04 -1.94 4.69
C GLN A 75 4.55 -1.97 4.95
N ALA A 76 3.82 -1.00 4.42
CA ALA A 76 2.38 -1.08 4.30
C ALA A 76 2.01 -2.08 3.19
N SER A 77 1.79 -3.34 3.58
CA SER A 77 1.21 -4.37 2.75
C SER A 77 -0.32 -4.32 2.83
N THR A 78 -1.01 -5.36 2.44
CA THR A 78 -2.47 -5.36 2.28
C THR A 78 -3.04 -6.76 2.48
N SER A 79 -4.33 -6.86 2.86
CA SER A 79 -5.09 -8.11 2.80
C SER A 79 -5.20 -8.70 1.38
N GLU A 80 -5.02 -7.89 0.34
CA GLU A 80 -5.08 -8.31 -1.06
C GLU A 80 -3.98 -9.33 -1.44
N VAL A 81 -2.94 -9.50 -0.60
CA VAL A 81 -1.94 -10.58 -0.75
C VAL A 81 -2.57 -11.96 -0.58
N TYR A 82 -3.74 -12.05 0.03
CA TYR A 82 -4.53 -13.28 0.16
C TYR A 82 -5.42 -13.57 -1.06
N GLY A 83 -5.67 -12.57 -1.91
CA GLY A 83 -6.49 -12.69 -3.11
C GLY A 83 -7.97 -12.91 -2.80
N ASP A 84 -8.54 -13.95 -3.42
CA ASP A 84 -9.88 -14.49 -3.13
C ASP A 84 -9.75 -15.63 -2.11
N PRO A 85 -9.79 -15.35 -0.80
CA PRO A 85 -9.33 -16.29 0.21
C PRO A 85 -10.35 -17.42 0.43
N GLU A 86 -9.84 -18.65 0.53
CA GLU A 86 -10.60 -19.84 0.86
C GLU A 86 -10.69 -20.10 2.37
N ILE A 87 -9.90 -19.37 3.17
CA ILE A 87 -9.81 -19.51 4.63
C ILE A 87 -10.25 -18.19 5.29
N HIS A 88 -11.15 -18.29 6.25
CA HIS A 88 -11.67 -17.19 7.05
C HIS A 88 -11.68 -17.55 8.55
N PRO A 89 -11.14 -16.68 9.43
CA PRO A 89 -10.30 -15.52 9.14
C PRO A 89 -8.94 -15.93 8.56
N GLN A 90 -8.33 -15.05 7.75
CA GLN A 90 -7.01 -15.30 7.17
C GLN A 90 -5.94 -15.18 8.26
N THR A 91 -5.09 -16.22 8.35
CA THR A 91 -3.91 -16.24 9.24
C THR A 91 -2.67 -15.74 8.50
N GLU A 92 -1.62 -15.36 9.23
CA GLU A 92 -0.41 -14.80 8.60
C GLU A 92 0.36 -15.81 7.76
N ASP A 93 0.23 -17.09 8.04
CA ASP A 93 0.85 -18.20 7.34
C ASP A 93 0.05 -18.69 6.12
N TYR A 94 -1.17 -18.18 5.91
CA TYR A 94 -1.97 -18.49 4.73
C TYR A 94 -1.37 -17.82 3.48
N TRP A 95 -1.06 -18.63 2.45
CA TRP A 95 -0.39 -18.15 1.24
C TRP A 95 -1.30 -17.40 0.27
N GLY A 96 -2.60 -17.55 0.42
CA GLY A 96 -3.60 -16.89 -0.40
C GLY A 96 -3.92 -17.59 -1.71
N HIS A 97 -4.93 -17.05 -2.40
CA HIS A 97 -5.43 -17.49 -3.70
C HIS A 97 -5.54 -16.28 -4.62
N VAL A 98 -4.42 -15.88 -5.24
CA VAL A 98 -4.30 -14.65 -6.05
C VAL A 98 -4.32 -15.01 -7.53
N ASN A 99 -5.11 -14.25 -8.33
CA ASN A 99 -5.06 -14.34 -9.78
C ASN A 99 -3.86 -13.53 -10.33
N PRO A 100 -2.81 -14.18 -10.87
CA PRO A 100 -1.59 -13.48 -11.28
C PRO A 100 -1.75 -12.60 -12.54
N ILE A 101 -2.81 -12.77 -13.31
CA ILE A 101 -3.04 -12.09 -14.60
C ILE A 101 -4.34 -11.30 -14.64
N GLY A 102 -5.04 -11.19 -13.53
CA GLY A 102 -6.31 -10.43 -13.45
C GLY A 102 -6.12 -8.92 -13.46
N PRO A 103 -7.20 -8.14 -13.55
CA PRO A 103 -7.13 -6.68 -13.64
C PRO A 103 -6.58 -6.02 -12.36
N ARG A 104 -6.50 -6.76 -11.24
CA ARG A 104 -5.94 -6.28 -9.96
C ARG A 104 -4.50 -6.73 -9.73
N SER A 105 -3.97 -7.62 -10.55
CA SER A 105 -2.66 -8.27 -10.34
C SER A 105 -1.50 -7.28 -10.21
N CYS A 106 -1.58 -6.12 -10.86
CA CYS A 106 -0.56 -5.07 -10.72
C CYS A 106 -0.39 -4.60 -9.26
N TYR A 107 -1.45 -4.64 -8.47
CA TYR A 107 -1.43 -4.29 -7.05
C TYR A 107 -1.16 -5.53 -6.18
N ASP A 108 -1.95 -6.59 -6.36
CA ASP A 108 -1.91 -7.80 -5.54
C ASP A 108 -0.54 -8.48 -5.64
N GLU A 109 -0.08 -8.81 -6.84
CA GLU A 109 1.25 -9.39 -7.05
C GLU A 109 2.39 -8.40 -6.75
N GLY A 110 2.18 -7.11 -7.01
CA GLY A 110 3.14 -6.09 -6.63
C GLY A 110 3.40 -6.07 -5.12
N LYS A 111 2.37 -6.18 -4.29
CA LYS A 111 2.49 -6.25 -2.82
C LYS A 111 3.07 -7.58 -2.34
N ARG A 112 2.72 -8.70 -2.97
CA ARG A 112 3.32 -10.02 -2.70
C ARG A 112 4.82 -10.02 -3.00
N ALA A 113 5.21 -9.46 -4.15
CA ALA A 113 6.62 -9.31 -4.51
C ALA A 113 7.38 -8.40 -3.54
N ALA A 114 6.75 -7.32 -3.04
CA ALA A 114 7.34 -6.46 -2.03
C ALA A 114 7.60 -7.21 -0.71
N GLU A 115 6.68 -8.05 -0.23
CA GLU A 115 6.88 -8.89 0.96
C GLU A 115 8.02 -9.89 0.74
N CYS A 116 8.07 -10.55 -0.43
CA CYS A 116 9.15 -11.45 -0.79
C CYS A 116 10.51 -10.75 -0.74
N LEU A 117 10.65 -9.59 -1.39
CA LEU A 117 11.86 -8.78 -1.38
C LEU A 117 12.28 -8.41 0.05
N MET A 118 11.34 -8.02 0.90
CA MET A 118 11.63 -7.69 2.30
C MET A 118 12.24 -8.87 3.04
N MET A 119 11.63 -10.05 2.92
CA MET A 119 12.12 -11.25 3.58
C MET A 119 13.47 -11.70 3.04
N ASP A 120 13.75 -11.53 1.74
CA ASP A 120 15.05 -11.86 1.16
C ASP A 120 16.14 -10.88 1.59
N TYR A 121 15.86 -9.58 1.63
CA TYR A 121 16.79 -8.59 2.20
C TYR A 121 17.06 -8.82 3.70
N HIS A 122 16.05 -9.26 4.44
CA HIS A 122 16.25 -9.67 5.84
C HIS A 122 17.18 -10.88 5.93
N ARG A 123 16.89 -11.95 5.21
CA ARG A 123 17.66 -13.22 5.26
C ARG A 123 19.09 -13.05 4.75
N GLN A 124 19.27 -12.31 3.66
CA GLN A 124 20.58 -12.20 2.99
C GLN A 124 21.43 -11.04 3.50
N ASN A 125 20.82 -9.96 3.97
CA ASN A 125 21.51 -8.73 4.30
C ASN A 125 21.27 -8.24 5.74
N GLY A 126 20.42 -8.95 6.52
CA GLY A 126 20.12 -8.58 7.91
C GLY A 126 19.33 -7.29 8.07
N VAL A 127 18.61 -6.82 7.04
CA VAL A 127 17.76 -5.64 7.16
C VAL A 127 16.64 -5.91 8.17
N ASP A 128 16.41 -5.00 9.11
CA ASP A 128 15.31 -5.10 10.07
C ASP A 128 14.01 -4.69 9.39
N VAL A 129 13.13 -5.66 9.13
CA VAL A 129 11.89 -5.48 8.36
C VAL A 129 10.66 -5.77 9.20
N LYS A 130 9.61 -4.99 8.97
CA LYS A 130 8.26 -5.18 9.52
C LYS A 130 7.25 -5.09 8.38
N ILE A 131 6.36 -6.06 8.29
CA ILE A 131 5.29 -6.11 7.28
C ILE A 131 3.95 -5.98 7.99
N VAL A 132 3.10 -5.05 7.53
CA VAL A 132 1.74 -4.88 8.04
C VAL A 132 0.75 -5.11 6.91
N ARG A 133 -0.01 -6.20 6.96
CA ARG A 133 -1.09 -6.50 6.02
C ARG A 133 -2.35 -5.74 6.46
N ILE A 134 -2.55 -4.56 5.88
CA ILE A 134 -3.67 -3.68 6.23
C ILE A 134 -4.92 -4.16 5.50
N PHE A 135 -5.96 -4.46 6.26
CA PHE A 135 -7.29 -4.77 5.77
C PHE A 135 -8.06 -3.48 5.39
N ASN A 136 -9.29 -3.63 4.89
CA ASN A 136 -10.10 -2.48 4.50
C ASN A 136 -10.27 -1.51 5.67
N THR A 137 -9.76 -0.31 5.48
CA THR A 137 -9.71 0.73 6.50
C THR A 137 -10.35 2.00 5.97
N TYR A 138 -11.12 2.67 6.80
CA TYR A 138 -11.68 3.99 6.55
C TYR A 138 -11.43 4.90 7.74
N GLY A 139 -11.50 6.20 7.54
CA GLY A 139 -11.28 7.15 8.62
C GLY A 139 -11.31 8.62 8.16
N PRO A 140 -11.10 9.54 9.11
CA PRO A 140 -11.05 10.96 8.82
C PRO A 140 -10.01 11.30 7.73
N ARG A 141 -10.32 12.28 6.90
CA ARG A 141 -9.48 12.74 5.77
C ARG A 141 -9.33 11.75 4.61
N MET A 142 -10.11 10.67 4.61
CA MET A 142 -10.21 9.82 3.43
C MET A 142 -10.76 10.60 2.23
N ALA A 143 -10.28 10.29 1.03
CA ALA A 143 -10.78 10.96 -0.17
C ALA A 143 -12.25 10.60 -0.41
N LEU A 144 -13.09 11.60 -0.69
CA LEU A 144 -14.52 11.38 -0.99
C LEU A 144 -14.75 10.55 -2.26
N ASP A 145 -13.77 10.57 -3.16
CA ASP A 145 -13.73 9.87 -4.44
C ASP A 145 -12.79 8.65 -4.43
N ASP A 146 -12.51 8.12 -3.24
CA ASP A 146 -11.62 6.96 -3.06
C ASP A 146 -12.12 5.70 -3.78
N GLY A 147 -13.44 5.54 -3.92
CA GLY A 147 -14.08 4.45 -4.66
C GLY A 147 -14.32 3.18 -3.84
N ARG A 148 -13.89 3.12 -2.56
CA ARG A 148 -14.18 1.99 -1.67
C ARG A 148 -15.59 2.11 -1.07
N VAL A 149 -16.15 0.96 -0.65
CA VAL A 149 -17.55 0.82 -0.27
C VAL A 149 -17.98 1.81 0.83
N ILE A 150 -17.25 1.89 1.94
CA ILE A 150 -17.64 2.73 3.08
C ILE A 150 -17.60 4.23 2.72
N SER A 151 -16.56 4.69 2.03
CA SER A 151 -16.47 6.09 1.59
C SER A 151 -17.57 6.46 0.60
N ASN A 152 -17.93 5.54 -0.31
CA ASN A 152 -19.03 5.73 -1.24
C ASN A 152 -20.38 5.80 -0.51
N PHE A 153 -20.65 4.87 0.41
CA PHE A 153 -21.89 4.85 1.18
C PHE A 153 -22.06 6.12 2.02
N ILE A 154 -21.02 6.55 2.73
CA ILE A 154 -21.06 7.80 3.51
C ILE A 154 -21.35 9.00 2.60
N LYS A 155 -20.67 9.09 1.46
CA LYS A 155 -20.89 10.17 0.48
C LYS A 155 -22.30 10.19 -0.06
N GLN A 156 -22.82 9.03 -0.47
CA GLN A 156 -24.18 8.89 -1.00
C GLN A 156 -25.24 9.22 0.06
N ALA A 157 -25.09 8.69 1.26
CA ALA A 157 -26.00 8.96 2.37
C ALA A 157 -26.05 10.46 2.72
N LEU A 158 -24.90 11.14 2.80
CA LEU A 158 -24.82 12.58 3.08
C LEU A 158 -25.46 13.44 1.98
N LYS A 159 -25.53 12.94 0.75
CA LYS A 159 -26.17 13.62 -0.37
C LYS A 159 -27.64 13.25 -0.56
N GLY A 160 -28.18 12.31 0.21
CA GLY A 160 -29.52 11.75 0.00
C GLY A 160 -29.65 10.92 -1.27
N GLU A 161 -28.54 10.41 -1.81
CA GLU A 161 -28.49 9.54 -2.99
C GLU A 161 -28.74 8.07 -2.58
N GLY A 162 -29.27 7.24 -3.50
CA GLY A 162 -29.37 5.79 -3.29
C GLY A 162 -28.00 5.13 -3.14
N LEU A 163 -27.87 4.16 -2.21
CA LEU A 163 -26.64 3.43 -2.01
C LEU A 163 -26.37 2.47 -3.17
N THR A 164 -25.17 2.51 -3.75
CA THR A 164 -24.77 1.63 -4.83
C THR A 164 -24.13 0.36 -4.29
N ILE A 165 -24.78 -0.78 -4.50
CA ILE A 165 -24.26 -2.10 -4.15
C ILE A 165 -23.67 -2.73 -5.40
N TYR A 166 -22.40 -3.16 -5.33
CA TYR A 166 -21.73 -3.90 -6.40
C TYR A 166 -21.89 -5.41 -6.15
N GLY A 167 -22.33 -6.15 -7.18
CA GLY A 167 -22.64 -7.57 -7.05
C GLY A 167 -23.96 -7.81 -6.31
N GLN A 168 -24.03 -8.90 -5.55
CA GLN A 168 -25.25 -9.34 -4.85
C GLN A 168 -25.28 -8.94 -3.36
N GLY A 169 -24.23 -8.32 -2.85
CA GLY A 169 -24.12 -7.92 -1.44
C GLY A 169 -23.86 -9.08 -0.46
N SER A 170 -23.48 -10.24 -0.97
CA SER A 170 -23.16 -11.45 -0.16
C SER A 170 -21.68 -11.54 0.25
N GLN A 171 -20.88 -10.55 -0.12
CA GLN A 171 -19.45 -10.48 0.25
C GLN A 171 -19.33 -10.29 1.77
N THR A 172 -18.41 -11.02 2.38
CA THR A 172 -18.07 -10.95 3.81
C THR A 172 -16.67 -10.36 4.00
#